data_010c8e63b217f175474ad0e1405183a0
#
_entry.id   010c8e63b217f175474ad0e1405183a0
#
_cell.length_a   1.000
_cell.length_b   1.000
_cell.length_c   1.000
_cell.angle_alpha   90.00
_cell.angle_beta   90.00
_cell.angle_gamma   90.00
#
_symmetry.space_group_name_H-M   'P 1'
#
loop_
_entity.id
_entity.type
_entity.pdbx_description
1 polymer ?
#
loop_
_entity_poly.entity_id
_entity_poly.type
_entity_poly.pdbx_seq_one_letter_code
_entity_poly.pdbx_strand_id
1 'polypeptide(L)'
;EGAEHGTLAVAEFQSAGRGRFDRKWEAPEGSSVMMTILLRPEFEPQYASMLTLVMGLAVAQAVDELGFKVSIKWPNDVVLSRKKICGILTEMGTNGTKIGYVLIGVGINVNLWEFPEEMQDKATSLAMESGQEYDRNQIIGLVMKHFEEDYERFIQTCDFENLLEEYHRILANLNQPVRVLNGADSFEGVSRGIDTKGELLVEKADGTVTKVSAGEVSVRGLYSYV
;
A
#
# COMPACT_ATOMS: atom_id res chain seq x y z
N GLU A 1 -3.50 -9.73 22.63
CA GLU A 1 -4.34 -9.00 23.59
C GLU A 1 -3.44 -8.14 24.49
N GLY A 2 -3.73 -6.85 24.65
CA GLY A 2 -2.97 -5.94 25.50
C GLY A 2 -1.70 -5.33 24.86
N ALA A 3 -1.43 -5.57 23.61
CA ALA A 3 -0.30 -4.90 22.92
C ALA A 3 -0.53 -3.38 22.83
N GLU A 4 0.56 -2.63 23.04
CA GLU A 4 0.54 -1.17 23.05
C GLU A 4 0.55 -0.59 21.64
N HIS A 5 0.17 0.70 21.55
CA HIS A 5 0.31 1.48 20.31
C HIS A 5 1.77 1.44 19.83
N GLY A 6 1.96 1.28 18.51
CA GLY A 6 3.29 1.17 17.90
C GLY A 6 3.94 -0.22 18.00
N THR A 7 3.23 -1.23 18.56
CA THR A 7 3.78 -2.60 18.59
C THR A 7 3.96 -3.14 17.17
N LEU A 8 5.18 -3.56 16.84
CA LEU A 8 5.52 -4.19 15.56
C LEU A 8 5.71 -5.69 15.75
N ALA A 9 4.98 -6.49 14.98
CA ALA A 9 5.18 -7.92 14.84
C ALA A 9 5.84 -8.23 13.49
N VAL A 10 6.90 -9.05 13.50
CA VAL A 10 7.62 -9.49 12.30
C VAL A 10 7.61 -11.01 12.26
N ALA A 11 7.48 -11.58 11.07
CA ALA A 11 7.47 -13.03 10.86
C ALA A 11 8.42 -13.43 9.72
N GLU A 12 9.09 -14.55 9.88
CA GLU A 12 9.91 -15.17 8.83
C GLU A 12 9.07 -15.95 7.80
N PHE A 13 7.90 -16.43 8.25
CA PHE A 13 6.94 -17.18 7.44
C PHE A 13 5.52 -16.96 7.90
N GLN A 14 4.57 -16.95 6.97
CA GLN A 14 3.13 -16.90 7.23
C GLN A 14 2.44 -18.11 6.62
N SER A 15 1.86 -18.98 7.46
CA SER A 15 1.08 -20.14 7.02
C SER A 15 -0.32 -19.77 6.47
N ALA A 16 -0.81 -18.56 6.77
CA ALA A 16 -2.11 -18.04 6.37
C ALA A 16 -2.05 -16.54 6.06
N GLY A 17 -1.04 -16.13 5.27
CA GLY A 17 -0.88 -14.73 4.85
C GLY A 17 -2.07 -14.24 4.03
N ARG A 18 -2.59 -13.05 4.37
CA ARG A 18 -3.80 -12.47 3.76
C ARG A 18 -3.51 -11.19 3.00
N GLY A 19 -4.20 -11.02 1.90
CA GLY A 19 -4.30 -9.78 1.16
C GLY A 19 -5.75 -9.32 1.05
N ARG A 20 -6.01 -8.23 0.33
CA ARG A 20 -7.38 -7.73 0.08
C ARG A 20 -8.20 -8.72 -0.75
N PHE A 21 -9.52 -8.76 -0.51
CA PHE A 21 -10.48 -9.61 -1.24
C PHE A 21 -10.12 -11.10 -1.16
N ASP A 22 -9.80 -11.58 0.04
CA ASP A 22 -9.45 -12.98 0.34
C ASP A 22 -8.29 -13.54 -0.49
N ARG A 23 -7.47 -12.68 -1.09
CA ARG A 23 -6.25 -13.11 -1.75
C ARG A 23 -5.23 -13.56 -0.72
N LYS A 24 -4.44 -14.56 -1.09
CA LYS A 24 -3.34 -15.01 -0.24
C LYS A 24 -2.09 -14.16 -0.48
N TRP A 25 -1.33 -13.98 0.58
CA TRP A 25 0.07 -13.54 0.51
C TRP A 25 0.95 -14.74 0.86
N GLU A 26 1.76 -15.16 -0.10
CA GLU A 26 2.64 -16.32 0.03
C GLU A 26 4.07 -15.92 -0.34
N ALA A 27 5.03 -16.28 0.51
CA ALA A 27 6.45 -16.09 0.26
C ALA A 27 7.24 -17.21 0.95
N PRO A 28 8.34 -17.67 0.34
CA PRO A 28 9.26 -18.60 1.01
C PRO A 28 9.81 -18.00 2.31
N GLU A 29 10.09 -18.86 3.28
CA GLU A 29 10.70 -18.45 4.54
C GLU A 29 11.97 -17.65 4.31
N GLY A 30 12.13 -16.54 5.04
CA GLY A 30 13.32 -15.72 4.99
C GLY A 30 13.49 -14.85 3.74
N SER A 31 12.57 -14.88 2.77
CA SER A 31 12.73 -14.17 1.49
C SER A 31 12.11 -12.79 1.42
N SER A 32 11.17 -12.50 2.31
CA SER A 32 10.35 -11.28 2.28
C SER A 32 10.34 -10.57 3.64
N VAL A 33 10.05 -9.28 3.65
CA VAL A 33 9.58 -8.62 4.86
C VAL A 33 8.10 -8.94 5.01
N MET A 34 7.73 -9.50 6.15
CA MET A 34 6.35 -9.73 6.56
C MET A 34 6.18 -9.15 7.96
N MET A 35 5.52 -8.01 8.05
CA MET A 35 5.35 -7.29 9.31
C MET A 35 3.94 -6.74 9.47
N THR A 36 3.55 -6.50 10.71
CA THR A 36 2.28 -5.86 11.07
C THR A 36 2.52 -4.89 12.21
N ILE A 37 2.15 -3.63 12.02
CA ILE A 37 2.13 -2.64 13.09
C ILE A 37 0.71 -2.51 13.66
N LEU A 38 0.62 -2.44 14.98
CA LEU A 38 -0.61 -2.16 15.72
C LEU A 38 -0.62 -0.71 16.16
N LEU A 39 -1.66 0.01 15.78
CA LEU A 39 -1.90 1.39 16.19
C LEU A 39 -3.20 1.50 17.01
N ARG A 40 -3.24 2.48 17.91
CA ARG A 40 -4.44 2.88 18.67
C ARG A 40 -4.64 4.39 18.54
N PRO A 41 -5.03 4.86 17.34
CA PRO A 41 -5.21 6.29 17.10
C PRO A 41 -6.48 6.79 17.79
N GLU A 42 -6.51 8.08 18.12
CA GLU A 42 -7.64 8.75 18.75
C GLU A 42 -8.57 9.48 17.75
N PHE A 43 -8.24 9.46 16.45
CA PHE A 43 -9.07 10.06 15.41
C PHE A 43 -10.28 9.18 15.04
N GLU A 44 -11.19 9.74 14.25
CA GLU A 44 -12.44 9.07 13.84
C GLU A 44 -12.19 7.88 12.89
N PRO A 45 -13.00 6.79 12.97
CA PRO A 45 -12.81 5.57 12.17
C PRO A 45 -12.71 5.78 10.65
N GLN A 46 -13.37 6.80 10.13
CA GLN A 46 -13.37 7.12 8.70
C GLN A 46 -11.97 7.45 8.14
N TYR A 47 -11.02 7.87 9.00
CA TYR A 47 -9.66 8.20 8.60
C TYR A 47 -8.72 7.00 8.58
N ALA A 48 -9.11 5.87 9.17
CA ALA A 48 -8.25 4.70 9.33
C ALA A 48 -7.79 4.09 7.98
N SER A 49 -8.63 4.15 6.93
CA SER A 49 -8.29 3.63 5.60
C SER A 49 -7.12 4.37 4.95
N MET A 50 -6.93 5.65 5.26
CA MET A 50 -5.82 6.46 4.74
C MET A 50 -4.46 6.00 5.28
N LEU A 51 -4.40 5.29 6.41
CA LEU A 51 -3.15 4.71 6.91
C LEU A 51 -2.53 3.69 5.94
N THR A 52 -3.33 3.09 5.06
CA THR A 52 -2.82 2.29 3.94
C THR A 52 -1.95 3.13 3.00
N LEU A 53 -2.38 4.36 2.71
CA LEU A 53 -1.68 5.26 1.80
C LEU A 53 -0.42 5.84 2.48
N VAL A 54 -0.50 6.17 3.78
CA VAL A 54 0.65 6.61 4.58
C VAL A 54 1.73 5.53 4.59
N MET A 55 1.36 4.28 4.88
CA MET A 55 2.30 3.16 4.84
C MET A 55 2.84 2.91 3.43
N GLY A 56 2.03 3.08 2.40
CA GLY A 56 2.47 2.97 1.00
C GLY A 56 3.55 4.00 0.64
N LEU A 57 3.39 5.23 1.12
CA LEU A 57 4.37 6.30 0.96
C LEU A 57 5.67 5.96 1.70
N ALA A 58 5.58 5.54 2.95
CA ALA A 58 6.73 5.15 3.77
C ALA A 58 7.53 3.98 3.16
N VAL A 59 6.85 2.95 2.66
CA VAL A 59 7.53 1.84 1.94
C VAL A 59 8.23 2.35 0.68
N ALA A 60 7.58 3.24 -0.09
CA ALA A 60 8.18 3.78 -1.30
C ALA A 60 9.43 4.62 -0.98
N GLN A 61 9.40 5.47 0.04
CA GLN A 61 10.55 6.26 0.49
C GLN A 61 11.70 5.37 0.99
N ALA A 62 11.40 4.33 1.78
CA ALA A 62 12.39 3.39 2.26
C ALA A 62 13.10 2.63 1.11
N VAL A 63 12.36 2.24 0.08
CA VAL A 63 12.92 1.53 -1.08
C VAL A 63 13.68 2.50 -2.00
N ASP A 64 13.27 3.77 -2.08
CA ASP A 64 14.00 4.82 -2.81
C ASP A 64 15.36 5.11 -2.16
N GLU A 65 15.46 5.12 -0.81
CA GLU A 65 16.74 5.24 -0.08
C GLU A 65 17.72 4.09 -0.40
N LEU A 66 17.22 2.93 -0.86
CA LEU A 66 18.05 1.81 -1.35
C LEU A 66 18.47 1.97 -2.83
N GLY A 67 18.07 3.07 -3.47
CA GLY A 67 18.42 3.39 -4.86
C GLY A 67 17.44 2.89 -5.92
N PHE A 68 16.26 2.41 -5.53
CA PHE A 68 15.22 1.98 -6.47
C PHE A 68 14.19 3.08 -6.75
N LYS A 69 13.85 3.27 -8.01
CA LYS A 69 12.76 4.17 -8.40
C LYS A 69 11.43 3.41 -8.41
N VAL A 70 10.69 3.53 -7.33
CA VAL A 70 9.38 2.90 -7.16
C VAL A 70 8.23 3.87 -7.40
N SER A 71 7.05 3.32 -7.57
CA SER A 71 5.80 4.07 -7.63
C SER A 71 4.74 3.40 -6.76
N ILE A 72 3.72 4.15 -6.37
CA ILE A 72 2.57 3.61 -5.65
C ILE A 72 1.44 3.36 -6.65
N LYS A 73 0.95 2.13 -6.70
CA LYS A 73 -0.32 1.82 -7.34
C LYS A 73 -1.42 1.87 -6.31
N TRP A 74 -2.25 2.90 -6.41
CA TRP A 74 -3.37 3.09 -5.49
C TRP A 74 -4.30 1.87 -5.45
N PRO A 75 -4.83 1.48 -4.28
CA PRO A 75 -4.61 2.14 -2.99
C PRO A 75 -3.50 1.53 -2.13
N ASN A 76 -2.96 0.35 -2.44
CA ASN A 76 -2.27 -0.48 -1.45
C ASN A 76 -1.06 -1.27 -1.98
N ASP A 77 -0.59 -0.99 -3.17
CA ASP A 77 0.55 -1.69 -3.75
C ASP A 77 1.69 -0.73 -4.06
N VAL A 78 2.93 -1.13 -3.74
CA VAL A 78 4.14 -0.46 -4.25
C VAL A 78 4.68 -1.29 -5.41
N VAL A 79 5.08 -0.61 -6.47
CA VAL A 79 5.52 -1.22 -7.73
C VAL A 79 6.92 -0.74 -8.13
N LEU A 80 7.68 -1.65 -8.69
CA LEU A 80 9.00 -1.44 -9.27
C LEU A 80 8.99 -2.07 -10.66
N SER A 81 9.53 -1.39 -11.68
CA SER A 81 9.49 -1.86 -13.07
C SER A 81 8.08 -2.28 -13.53
N ARG A 82 7.03 -1.55 -13.04
CA ARG A 82 5.59 -1.82 -13.29
C ARG A 82 5.07 -3.14 -12.70
N LYS A 83 5.85 -3.82 -11.84
CA LYS A 83 5.49 -5.06 -11.15
C LYS A 83 5.40 -4.81 -9.64
N LYS A 84 4.52 -5.53 -8.98
CA LYS A 84 4.31 -5.41 -7.54
C LYS A 84 5.51 -5.93 -6.76
N ILE A 85 6.03 -5.10 -5.85
CA ILE A 85 7.02 -5.51 -4.83
C ILE A 85 6.43 -5.51 -3.43
N CYS A 86 5.37 -4.72 -3.17
CA CYS A 86 4.77 -4.65 -1.84
C CYS A 86 3.25 -4.65 -1.92
N GLY A 87 2.62 -5.30 -0.94
CA GLY A 87 1.19 -5.22 -0.67
C GLY A 87 0.93 -4.83 0.77
N ILE A 88 -0.06 -3.97 0.98
CA ILE A 88 -0.46 -3.46 2.30
C ILE A 88 -1.91 -3.84 2.55
N LEU A 89 -2.20 -4.31 3.77
CA LEU A 89 -3.54 -4.63 4.24
C LEU A 89 -3.79 -3.93 5.57
N THR A 90 -4.74 -3.03 5.60
CA THR A 90 -5.17 -2.35 6.83
C THR A 90 -6.50 -2.93 7.30
N GLU A 91 -6.53 -3.36 8.54
CA GLU A 91 -7.71 -3.88 9.23
C GLU A 91 -7.95 -3.05 10.50
N MET A 92 -9.21 -2.80 10.84
CA MET A 92 -9.58 -2.01 12.00
C MET A 92 -10.60 -2.77 12.86
N GLY A 93 -10.37 -2.77 14.16
CA GLY A 93 -11.36 -3.19 15.14
C GLY A 93 -11.90 -1.98 15.88
N THR A 94 -13.23 -1.96 16.11
CA THR A 94 -13.90 -0.87 16.82
C THR A 94 -14.29 -1.26 18.24
N ASN A 95 -14.35 -0.26 19.11
CA ASN A 95 -14.94 -0.37 20.45
C ASN A 95 -16.09 0.66 20.54
N GLY A 96 -17.31 0.19 20.31
CA GLY A 96 -18.45 1.06 20.08
C GLY A 96 -18.26 1.89 18.80
N THR A 97 -18.31 3.21 18.92
CA THR A 97 -18.13 4.16 17.79
C THR A 97 -16.66 4.58 17.58
N LYS A 98 -15.74 4.16 18.43
CA LYS A 98 -14.33 4.55 18.38
C LYS A 98 -13.46 3.44 17.82
N ILE A 99 -12.28 3.81 17.34
CA ILE A 99 -11.25 2.85 16.99
C ILE A 99 -10.75 2.15 18.25
N GLY A 100 -10.81 0.82 18.28
CA GLY A 100 -10.15 0.00 19.30
C GLY A 100 -8.68 -0.24 18.95
N TYR A 101 -8.43 -0.54 17.67
CA TYR A 101 -7.09 -0.71 17.10
C TYR A 101 -7.14 -0.66 15.57
N VAL A 102 -5.99 -0.37 14.97
CA VAL A 102 -5.73 -0.54 13.53
C VAL A 102 -4.51 -1.45 13.39
N LEU A 103 -4.61 -2.46 12.52
CA LEU A 103 -3.49 -3.31 12.12
C LEU A 103 -3.12 -2.98 10.68
N ILE A 104 -1.85 -2.69 10.44
CA ILE A 104 -1.33 -2.46 9.09
C ILE A 104 -0.34 -3.56 8.78
N GLY A 105 -0.80 -4.57 8.02
CA GLY A 105 0.04 -5.65 7.50
C GLY A 105 0.79 -5.20 6.25
N VAL A 106 2.07 -5.46 6.20
CA VAL A 106 2.97 -5.10 5.09
C VAL A 106 3.75 -6.33 4.66
N GLY A 107 3.64 -6.67 3.37
CA GLY A 107 4.47 -7.69 2.73
C GLY A 107 5.35 -7.05 1.65
N ILE A 108 6.67 -7.21 1.73
CA ILE A 108 7.62 -6.69 0.73
C ILE A 108 8.42 -7.85 0.17
N ASN A 109 8.41 -8.01 -1.15
CA ASN A 109 9.23 -8.98 -1.87
C ASN A 109 10.69 -8.48 -1.91
N VAL A 110 11.57 -9.09 -1.12
CA VAL A 110 12.96 -8.64 -0.98
C VAL A 110 13.90 -9.59 -1.71
N ASN A 111 14.11 -10.78 -1.20
CA ASN A 111 15.12 -11.75 -1.66
C ASN A 111 14.50 -12.96 -2.39
N LEU A 112 13.37 -12.77 -3.06
CA LEU A 112 12.82 -13.77 -3.97
C LEU A 112 13.56 -13.69 -5.31
N TRP A 113 13.90 -14.84 -5.89
CA TRP A 113 14.57 -14.94 -7.19
C TRP A 113 13.65 -15.46 -8.29
N GLU A 114 12.48 -15.95 -7.93
CA GLU A 114 11.49 -16.44 -8.88
C GLU A 114 10.06 -16.29 -8.34
N PHE A 115 9.11 -16.25 -9.23
CA PHE A 115 7.66 -16.26 -8.94
C PHE A 115 6.98 -17.35 -9.77
N PRO A 116 5.85 -17.91 -9.31
CA PRO A 116 5.00 -18.77 -10.13
C PRO A 116 4.69 -18.12 -11.49
N GLU A 117 4.54 -18.92 -12.54
CA GLU A 117 4.37 -18.46 -13.92
C GLU A 117 3.26 -17.41 -14.05
N GLU A 118 2.13 -17.60 -13.38
CA GLU A 118 0.99 -16.69 -13.39
C GLU A 118 1.25 -15.33 -12.71
N MET A 119 2.36 -15.21 -11.96
CA MET A 119 2.76 -13.99 -11.24
C MET A 119 3.96 -13.27 -11.87
N GLN A 120 4.72 -13.90 -12.77
CA GLN A 120 5.97 -13.36 -13.32
C GLN A 120 5.80 -11.99 -14.03
N ASP A 121 4.64 -11.76 -14.64
CA ASP A 121 4.32 -10.47 -15.29
C ASP A 121 3.75 -9.42 -14.32
N LYS A 122 3.44 -9.80 -13.07
CA LYS A 122 2.71 -8.95 -12.11
C LYS A 122 3.51 -8.64 -10.85
N ALA A 123 4.49 -9.47 -10.51
CA ALA A 123 5.31 -9.33 -9.31
C ALA A 123 6.80 -9.38 -9.62
N THR A 124 7.58 -8.71 -8.78
CA THR A 124 9.04 -8.73 -8.77
C THR A 124 9.54 -8.58 -7.33
N SER A 125 10.84 -8.63 -7.14
CA SER A 125 11.51 -8.42 -5.86
C SER A 125 12.70 -7.47 -6.02
N LEU A 126 13.21 -6.96 -4.91
CA LEU A 126 14.42 -6.13 -4.93
C LEU A 126 15.63 -6.91 -5.45
N ALA A 127 15.76 -8.20 -5.06
CA ALA A 127 16.85 -9.05 -5.53
C ALA A 127 16.80 -9.31 -7.04
N MET A 128 15.63 -9.58 -7.60
CA MET A 128 15.47 -9.79 -9.05
C MET A 128 15.83 -8.54 -9.86
N GLU A 129 15.49 -7.36 -9.36
CA GLU A 129 15.71 -6.09 -10.08
C GLU A 129 17.17 -5.60 -9.99
N SER A 130 17.89 -5.98 -8.91
CA SER A 130 19.27 -5.53 -8.68
C SER A 130 20.34 -6.61 -8.89
N GLY A 131 19.96 -7.88 -8.84
CA GLY A 131 20.89 -9.00 -8.89
C GLY A 131 21.62 -9.29 -7.56
N GLN A 132 21.18 -8.72 -6.43
CA GLN A 132 21.79 -8.93 -5.11
C GLN A 132 20.76 -9.03 -4.00
N GLU A 133 21.12 -9.61 -2.87
CA GLU A 133 20.27 -9.69 -1.69
C GLU A 133 20.41 -8.44 -0.80
N TYR A 134 19.36 -8.19 -0.02
CA TYR A 134 19.25 -7.07 0.92
C TYR A 134 18.99 -7.55 2.33
N ASP A 135 19.50 -6.81 3.32
CA ASP A 135 19.15 -7.01 4.72
C ASP A 135 17.71 -6.56 4.99
N ARG A 136 16.85 -7.53 5.27
CA ARG A 136 15.44 -7.28 5.56
C ARG A 136 15.23 -6.44 6.84
N ASN A 137 16.13 -6.57 7.83
CA ASN A 137 16.04 -5.78 9.05
C ASN A 137 16.31 -4.30 8.77
N GLN A 138 17.28 -3.99 7.89
CA GLN A 138 17.50 -2.63 7.42
C GLN A 138 16.26 -2.06 6.74
N ILE A 139 15.61 -2.83 5.87
CA ILE A 139 14.37 -2.40 5.19
C ILE A 139 13.26 -2.12 6.20
N ILE A 140 13.05 -3.00 7.17
CA ILE A 140 12.07 -2.79 8.25
C ILE A 140 12.36 -1.48 8.99
N GLY A 141 13.61 -1.24 9.37
CA GLY A 141 14.02 -0.01 10.07
C GLY A 141 13.75 1.25 9.25
N LEU A 142 14.06 1.24 7.94
CA LEU A 142 13.79 2.35 7.04
C LEU A 142 12.28 2.60 6.88
N VAL A 143 11.49 1.54 6.65
CA VAL A 143 10.04 1.67 6.53
C VAL A 143 9.43 2.25 7.80
N MET A 144 9.85 1.77 8.97
CA MET A 144 9.31 2.27 10.24
C MET A 144 9.70 3.71 10.54
N LYS A 145 10.94 4.11 10.19
CA LYS A 145 11.38 5.51 10.28
C LYS A 145 10.49 6.43 9.44
N HIS A 146 10.30 6.12 8.15
CA HIS A 146 9.46 6.94 7.27
C HIS A 146 7.99 6.89 7.67
N PHE A 147 7.51 5.73 8.13
CA PHE A 147 6.14 5.60 8.59
C PHE A 147 5.87 6.47 9.83
N GLU A 148 6.77 6.54 10.79
CA GLU A 148 6.64 7.40 11.97
C GLU A 148 6.57 8.88 11.55
N GLU A 149 7.50 9.33 10.69
CA GLU A 149 7.53 10.71 10.17
C GLU A 149 6.25 11.08 9.41
N ASP A 150 5.78 10.23 8.52
CA ASP A 150 4.57 10.47 7.72
C ASP A 150 3.28 10.32 8.55
N TYR A 151 3.25 9.40 9.52
CA TYR A 151 2.14 9.26 10.45
C TYR A 151 1.97 10.50 11.32
N GLU A 152 3.07 11.06 11.86
CA GLU A 152 3.03 12.32 12.62
C GLU A 152 2.50 13.48 11.79
N ARG A 153 2.87 13.58 10.52
CA ARG A 153 2.34 14.59 9.59
C ARG A 153 0.85 14.38 9.30
N PHE A 154 0.44 13.12 9.13
CA PHE A 154 -0.96 12.75 8.86
C PHE A 154 -1.87 13.08 10.04
N ILE A 155 -1.49 12.78 11.28
CA ILE A 155 -2.36 13.00 12.45
C ILE A 155 -2.57 14.47 12.79
N GLN A 156 -1.76 15.40 12.26
CA GLN A 156 -1.93 16.85 12.45
C GLN A 156 -3.24 17.35 11.84
N THR A 157 -3.63 16.82 10.70
CA THR A 157 -4.82 17.25 9.95
C THR A 157 -5.88 16.15 9.86
N CYS A 158 -5.50 14.88 10.10
CA CYS A 158 -6.29 13.67 9.85
C CYS A 158 -6.77 13.58 8.39
N ASP A 159 -5.98 14.14 7.47
CA ASP A 159 -6.16 14.03 6.02
C ASP A 159 -4.80 13.95 5.31
N PHE A 160 -4.83 13.93 3.98
CA PHE A 160 -3.62 13.77 3.15
C PHE A 160 -2.99 15.10 2.73
N GLU A 161 -3.44 16.26 3.24
CA GLU A 161 -2.97 17.58 2.81
C GLU A 161 -1.43 17.68 2.87
N ASN A 162 -0.85 17.30 4.01
CA ASN A 162 0.60 17.39 4.24
C ASN A 162 1.45 16.36 3.45
N LEU A 163 0.83 15.34 2.85
CA LEU A 163 1.49 14.22 2.13
C LEU A 163 1.12 14.17 0.65
N LEU A 164 0.15 14.96 0.21
CA LEU A 164 -0.50 14.85 -1.10
C LEU A 164 0.48 15.04 -2.26
N GLU A 165 1.34 16.05 -2.18
CA GLU A 165 2.30 16.36 -3.24
C GLU A 165 3.33 15.23 -3.42
N GLU A 166 3.87 14.72 -2.30
CA GLU A 166 4.84 13.63 -2.32
C GLU A 166 4.22 12.34 -2.87
N TYR A 167 2.99 12.04 -2.43
CA TYR A 167 2.24 10.89 -2.93
C TYR A 167 1.95 10.99 -4.43
N HIS A 168 1.49 12.16 -4.92
CA HIS A 168 1.22 12.37 -6.35
C HIS A 168 2.48 12.22 -7.21
N ARG A 169 3.65 12.63 -6.72
CA ARG A 169 4.93 12.53 -7.45
C ARG A 169 5.27 11.09 -7.84
N ILE A 170 4.86 10.12 -7.00
CA ILE A 170 5.16 8.70 -7.20
C ILE A 170 3.91 7.84 -7.47
N LEU A 171 2.75 8.47 -7.68
CA LEU A 171 1.51 7.76 -7.99
C LEU A 171 1.55 7.23 -9.43
N ALA A 172 1.66 5.91 -9.57
CA ALA A 172 1.75 5.23 -10.87
C ALA A 172 0.50 5.43 -11.75
N ASN A 173 -0.65 5.63 -11.13
CA ASN A 173 -1.92 5.82 -11.83
C ASN A 173 -2.18 7.28 -12.23
N LEU A 174 -1.33 8.24 -11.86
CA LEU A 174 -1.57 9.68 -12.15
C LEU A 174 -1.60 9.93 -13.67
N ASN A 175 -2.69 10.52 -14.13
CA ASN A 175 -2.97 10.80 -15.55
C ASN A 175 -2.93 9.55 -16.46
N GLN A 176 -3.18 8.37 -15.88
CA GLN A 176 -3.26 7.12 -16.64
C GLN A 176 -4.69 6.65 -16.80
N PRO A 177 -5.00 6.01 -17.94
CA PRO A 177 -6.29 5.35 -18.13
C PRO A 177 -6.41 4.17 -17.15
N VAL A 178 -7.54 4.12 -16.43
CA VAL A 178 -7.81 3.11 -15.42
C VAL A 178 -9.20 2.51 -15.59
N ARG A 179 -9.35 1.26 -15.14
CA ARG A 179 -10.63 0.60 -14.95
C ARG A 179 -10.90 0.44 -13.46
N VAL A 180 -12.02 0.98 -13.00
CA VAL A 180 -12.53 0.80 -11.64
C VAL A 180 -13.45 -0.41 -11.65
N LEU A 181 -13.08 -1.46 -10.90
CA LEU A 181 -13.86 -2.68 -10.77
C LEU A 181 -14.71 -2.60 -9.50
N ASN A 182 -16.01 -2.39 -9.67
CA ASN A 182 -17.00 -2.29 -8.59
C ASN A 182 -18.24 -3.13 -8.97
N GLY A 183 -18.07 -4.42 -9.17
CA GLY A 183 -19.15 -5.31 -9.59
C GLY A 183 -19.86 -4.79 -10.84
N ALA A 184 -21.20 -4.60 -10.74
CA ALA A 184 -22.04 -4.11 -11.84
C ALA A 184 -21.76 -2.63 -12.19
N ASP A 185 -21.24 -1.84 -11.24
CA ASP A 185 -20.97 -0.40 -11.41
C ASP A 185 -19.52 -0.12 -11.85
N SER A 186 -18.89 -1.09 -12.52
CA SER A 186 -17.54 -0.93 -13.05
C SER A 186 -17.51 0.09 -14.20
N PHE A 187 -16.46 0.93 -14.22
CA PHE A 187 -16.31 1.97 -15.26
C PHE A 187 -14.86 2.23 -15.60
N GLU A 188 -14.62 2.93 -16.70
CA GLU A 188 -13.30 3.36 -17.15
C GLU A 188 -13.20 4.88 -17.13
N GLY A 189 -11.98 5.39 -17.00
CA GLY A 189 -11.69 6.82 -17.02
C GLY A 189 -10.19 7.08 -16.90
N VAL A 190 -9.83 8.34 -16.73
CA VAL A 190 -8.45 8.76 -16.49
C VAL A 190 -8.31 9.15 -15.03
N SER A 191 -7.36 8.52 -14.34
CA SER A 191 -7.02 8.89 -12.96
C SER A 191 -6.41 10.28 -12.93
N ARG A 192 -6.93 11.17 -12.07
CA ARG A 192 -6.43 12.53 -11.87
C ARG A 192 -5.72 12.72 -10.53
N GLY A 193 -5.31 11.62 -9.90
CA GLY A 193 -4.66 11.64 -8.59
C GLY A 193 -5.63 11.29 -7.48
N ILE A 194 -5.27 11.60 -6.25
CA ILE A 194 -6.12 11.45 -5.06
C ILE A 194 -6.47 12.82 -4.49
N ASP A 195 -7.58 12.90 -3.76
CA ASP A 195 -7.90 14.09 -2.96
C ASP A 195 -7.31 13.99 -1.54
N THR A 196 -7.54 15.02 -0.72
CA THR A 196 -7.05 15.04 0.67
C THR A 196 -7.67 13.96 1.56
N LYS A 197 -8.78 13.33 1.14
CA LYS A 197 -9.38 12.18 1.82
C LYS A 197 -8.82 10.84 1.35
N GLY A 198 -7.81 10.85 0.45
CA GLY A 198 -7.20 9.65 -0.13
C GLY A 198 -8.08 8.95 -1.17
N GLU A 199 -9.17 9.56 -1.61
CA GLU A 199 -10.05 9.03 -2.65
C GLU A 199 -9.43 9.25 -4.03
N LEU A 200 -9.43 8.21 -4.89
CA LEU A 200 -8.94 8.34 -6.25
C LEU A 200 -9.95 9.13 -7.10
N LEU A 201 -9.47 10.17 -7.77
CA LEU A 201 -10.25 10.99 -8.68
C LEU A 201 -10.18 10.39 -10.08
N VAL A 202 -11.32 9.96 -10.64
CA VAL A 202 -11.37 9.36 -11.97
C VAL A 202 -12.29 10.19 -12.87
N GLU A 203 -11.71 10.80 -13.90
CA GLU A 203 -12.43 11.56 -14.91
C GLU A 203 -12.94 10.61 -16.01
N LYS A 204 -14.26 10.60 -16.22
CA LYS A 204 -14.93 9.82 -17.25
C LYS A 204 -14.88 10.51 -18.60
N ALA A 205 -15.25 9.80 -19.67
CA ALA A 205 -15.26 10.32 -21.05
C ALA A 205 -16.18 11.54 -21.24
N ASP A 206 -17.19 11.70 -20.41
CA ASP A 206 -18.10 12.86 -20.41
C ASP A 206 -17.59 14.07 -19.64
N GLY A 207 -16.36 14.00 -19.10
CA GLY A 207 -15.70 15.02 -18.28
C GLY A 207 -16.14 15.04 -16.82
N THR A 208 -17.03 14.14 -16.38
CA THR A 208 -17.39 14.03 -14.96
C THR A 208 -16.29 13.38 -14.16
N VAL A 209 -15.98 13.93 -12.96
CA VAL A 209 -15.01 13.35 -12.03
C VAL A 209 -15.74 12.57 -10.95
N THR A 210 -15.44 11.28 -10.87
CA THR A 210 -15.98 10.37 -9.84
C THR A 210 -14.91 10.13 -8.79
N LYS A 211 -15.26 10.27 -7.51
CA LYS A 211 -14.41 9.89 -6.37
C LYS A 211 -14.56 8.40 -6.07
N VAL A 212 -13.45 7.73 -5.90
CA VAL A 212 -13.38 6.28 -5.67
C VAL A 212 -12.71 6.02 -4.34
N SER A 213 -13.46 5.46 -3.39
CA SER A 213 -12.93 5.08 -2.07
C SER A 213 -12.23 3.73 -2.12
N ALA A 214 -11.17 3.55 -1.32
CA ALA A 214 -10.30 2.38 -1.35
C ALA A 214 -10.96 1.06 -0.89
N GLY A 215 -12.06 1.13 -0.13
CA GLY A 215 -12.63 -0.01 0.59
C GLY A 215 -13.14 -1.14 -0.31
N GLU A 216 -13.94 -0.84 -1.31
CA GLU A 216 -14.77 -1.82 -2.02
C GLU A 216 -14.35 -2.06 -3.48
N VAL A 217 -13.34 -1.34 -3.99
CA VAL A 217 -12.99 -1.37 -5.41
C VAL A 217 -11.58 -1.85 -5.67
N SER A 218 -11.36 -2.39 -6.87
CA SER A 218 -10.04 -2.65 -7.43
C SER A 218 -9.81 -1.75 -8.64
N VAL A 219 -8.66 -1.09 -8.68
CA VAL A 219 -8.25 -0.26 -9.83
C VAL A 219 -7.17 -1.00 -10.61
N ARG A 220 -7.29 -0.99 -11.93
CA ARG A 220 -6.36 -1.64 -12.87
C ARG A 220 -5.99 -0.66 -13.96
N GLY A 221 -4.75 -0.74 -14.44
CA GLY A 221 -4.40 -0.17 -15.72
C GLY A 221 -5.16 -0.89 -16.85
N LEU A 222 -5.47 -0.19 -17.95
CA LEU A 222 -6.21 -0.80 -19.05
C LEU A 222 -5.40 -1.87 -19.80
N TYR A 223 -4.08 -1.72 -19.83
CA TYR A 223 -3.20 -2.55 -20.65
C TYR A 223 -2.13 -3.30 -19.87
N SER A 224 -2.03 -3.08 -18.56
CA SER A 224 -1.00 -3.67 -17.72
C SER A 224 -1.44 -3.79 -16.26
N TYR A 225 -0.55 -4.30 -15.40
CA TYR A 225 -0.80 -4.34 -13.96
C TYR A 225 -0.98 -2.93 -13.37
N VAL A 226 -0.26 -1.95 -13.90
CA VAL A 226 -0.32 -0.53 -13.50
C VAL A 226 -0.87 0.29 -14.64
#